data_bee7dcc467832027ec8bbd79e7a960ab
#
_entry.id   bee7dcc467832027ec8bbd79e7a960ab
#
_cell.length_a   1.000
_cell.length_b   1.000
_cell.length_c   1.000
_cell.angle_alpha   90.00
_cell.angle_beta   90.00
_cell.angle_gamma   90.00
#
_symmetry.space_group_name_H-M   'P 1'
#
loop_
_entity.id
_entity.type
_entity.pdbx_description
1 polymer ?
#
loop_
_entity_poly.entity_id
_entity_poly.type
_entity_poly.pdbx_seq_one_letter_code
_entity_poly.pdbx_strand_id
1 'polypeptide(L)'
;METQKSIVIMNLNVSNAIINHAFMDEFHECGGYLLGQVVEKDSLKYFYVTQIYYEKNIIGKENEFNFSILYEARAMNYAKSKNIEVIGCYHSHGQYPSSFSETDKNILEKHWASDKLCMIFSPKYFTLNCETVFKDYQTQKPQVLIKDGAKYLTFDRFYSQNEQLEKYL
;
A
#
# COMPACT_ATOMS: atom_id res chain seq x y z
N MET A 1 -26.68 -4.97 -4.13
CA MET A 1 -26.05 -3.69 -3.72
C MET A 1 -24.91 -3.44 -4.69
N GLU A 2 -24.91 -2.29 -5.37
CA GLU A 2 -23.76 -1.91 -6.21
C GLU A 2 -22.56 -1.71 -5.30
N THR A 3 -21.48 -2.41 -5.58
CA THR A 3 -20.22 -2.24 -4.86
C THR A 3 -19.64 -0.86 -5.16
N GLN A 4 -19.48 -0.04 -4.14
CA GLN A 4 -18.92 1.30 -4.27
C GLN A 4 -17.50 1.20 -4.89
N LYS A 5 -17.30 1.81 -6.06
CA LYS A 5 -16.00 1.79 -6.73
C LYS A 5 -14.98 2.65 -5.96
N SER A 6 -13.76 2.15 -5.86
CA SER A 6 -12.66 2.83 -5.16
C SER A 6 -11.55 3.23 -6.13
N ILE A 7 -10.95 4.38 -5.89
CA ILE A 7 -9.79 4.90 -6.61
C ILE A 7 -8.71 5.25 -5.59
N VAL A 8 -7.51 4.79 -5.81
CA VAL A 8 -6.32 5.15 -5.02
C VAL A 8 -5.50 6.14 -5.82
N ILE A 9 -5.21 7.28 -5.21
CA ILE A 9 -4.30 8.28 -5.76
C ILE A 9 -3.08 8.34 -4.85
N MET A 10 -1.94 7.97 -5.37
CA MET A 10 -0.68 7.93 -4.66
C MET A 10 0.30 8.92 -5.28
N ASN A 11 0.88 9.81 -4.48
CA ASN A 11 1.92 10.70 -4.95
C ASN A 11 3.16 9.89 -5.39
N LEU A 12 3.88 10.36 -6.40
CA LEU A 12 5.08 9.71 -6.91
C LEU A 12 6.11 9.44 -5.80
N ASN A 13 6.32 10.39 -4.88
CA ASN A 13 7.24 10.21 -3.77
C ASN A 13 6.85 9.04 -2.85
N VAL A 14 5.56 8.79 -2.66
CA VAL A 14 5.06 7.67 -1.88
C VAL A 14 5.33 6.35 -2.60
N SER A 15 5.03 6.30 -3.90
CA SER A 15 5.32 5.13 -4.73
C SER A 15 6.82 4.78 -4.69
N ASN A 16 7.68 5.77 -4.91
CA ASN A 16 9.13 5.58 -4.84
C ASN A 16 9.59 5.15 -3.43
N ALA A 17 8.97 5.67 -2.37
CA ALA A 17 9.31 5.29 -1.01
C ALA A 17 8.96 3.81 -0.71
N ILE A 18 7.82 3.31 -1.18
CA ILE A 18 7.44 1.89 -1.08
C ILE A 18 8.44 1.02 -1.84
N ILE A 19 8.75 1.39 -3.08
CA ILE A 19 9.69 0.67 -3.94
C ILE A 19 11.07 0.61 -3.28
N ASN A 20 11.61 1.76 -2.85
CA ASN A 20 12.92 1.83 -2.21
C ASN A 20 12.97 1.00 -0.92
N HIS A 21 11.91 1.04 -0.10
CA HIS A 21 11.84 0.24 1.11
C HIS A 21 11.90 -1.26 0.79
N ALA A 22 11.19 -1.71 -0.24
CA ALA A 22 11.20 -3.11 -0.66
C ALA A 22 12.57 -3.56 -1.21
N PHE A 23 13.30 -2.68 -1.89
CA PHE A 23 14.64 -2.97 -2.40
C PHE A 23 15.76 -2.84 -1.36
N MET A 24 15.51 -2.25 -0.19
CA MET A 24 16.49 -2.24 0.90
C MET A 24 16.76 -3.64 1.47
N ASP A 25 15.78 -4.53 1.41
CA ASP A 25 15.92 -5.94 1.75
C ASP A 25 14.95 -6.77 0.89
N GLU A 26 15.39 -7.15 -0.29
CA GLU A 26 14.59 -7.93 -1.24
C GLU A 26 14.43 -9.41 -0.87
N PHE A 27 15.11 -9.89 0.16
CA PHE A 27 14.97 -11.26 0.67
C PHE A 27 13.96 -11.38 1.81
N HIS A 28 13.77 -10.31 2.59
CA HIS A 28 12.81 -10.29 3.68
C HIS A 28 11.64 -9.37 3.34
N GLU A 29 10.46 -9.75 3.77
CA GLU A 29 9.31 -8.87 3.63
C GLU A 29 9.48 -7.63 4.50
N CYS A 30 9.20 -6.49 3.93
CA CYS A 30 9.13 -5.21 4.64
C CYS A 30 7.71 -4.64 4.55
N GLY A 31 7.37 -3.70 5.40
CA GLY A 31 6.06 -3.10 5.36
C GLY A 31 5.90 -1.85 6.21
N GLY A 32 4.67 -1.41 6.31
CA GLY A 32 4.30 -0.24 7.07
C GLY A 32 2.88 0.22 6.79
N TYR A 33 2.61 1.47 7.14
CA TYR A 33 1.27 2.05 7.09
C TYR A 33 1.18 3.10 5.99
N LEU A 34 0.04 3.12 5.32
CA LEU A 34 -0.33 4.13 4.33
C LEU A 34 -1.06 5.26 5.04
N LEU A 35 -0.57 6.48 4.87
CA LEU A 35 -1.11 7.67 5.52
C LEU A 35 -1.70 8.62 4.48
N GLY A 36 -2.82 9.25 4.82
CA GLY A 36 -3.47 10.17 3.91
C GLY A 36 -4.89 10.52 4.31
N GLN A 37 -5.76 10.63 3.33
CA GLN A 37 -7.16 10.98 3.51
C GLN A 37 -8.07 10.11 2.67
N VAL A 38 -9.28 9.85 3.16
CA VAL A 38 -10.34 9.18 2.41
C VAL A 38 -11.45 10.18 2.15
N VAL A 39 -11.86 10.32 0.89
CA VAL A 39 -12.92 11.25 0.46
C VAL A 39 -13.95 10.48 -0.35
N GLU A 40 -15.21 10.64 0.01
CA GLU A 40 -16.34 10.13 -0.79
C GLU A 40 -16.93 11.25 -1.64
N LYS A 41 -17.01 11.01 -2.94
CA LYS A 41 -17.56 11.95 -3.91
C LYS A 41 -18.21 11.19 -5.07
N ASP A 42 -19.43 11.59 -5.45
CA ASP A 42 -20.15 11.05 -6.62
C ASP A 42 -20.22 9.50 -6.62
N SER A 43 -20.53 8.90 -5.47
CA SER A 43 -20.58 7.45 -5.24
C SER A 43 -19.24 6.72 -5.42
N LEU A 44 -18.14 7.45 -5.53
CA LEU A 44 -16.78 6.92 -5.57
C LEU A 44 -16.07 7.20 -4.24
N LYS A 45 -15.24 6.26 -3.82
CA LYS A 45 -14.35 6.42 -2.67
C LYS A 45 -12.92 6.66 -3.15
N TYR A 46 -12.35 7.80 -2.79
CA TYR A 46 -10.98 8.18 -3.12
C TYR A 46 -10.07 8.02 -1.92
N PHE A 47 -9.00 7.28 -2.08
CA PHE A 47 -7.92 7.15 -1.11
C PHE A 47 -6.71 7.96 -1.59
N TYR A 48 -6.44 9.07 -0.93
CA TYR A 48 -5.27 9.90 -1.22
C TYR A 48 -4.11 9.48 -0.32
N VAL A 49 -3.19 8.67 -0.85
CA VAL A 49 -1.98 8.24 -0.12
C VAL A 49 -0.90 9.29 -0.28
N THR A 50 -0.58 9.99 0.79
CA THR A 50 0.35 11.13 0.76
C THR A 50 1.67 10.84 1.45
N GLN A 51 1.71 9.86 2.35
CA GLN A 51 2.90 9.45 3.10
C GLN A 51 2.85 7.96 3.44
N ILE A 52 4.01 7.41 3.81
CA ILE A 52 4.11 6.09 4.45
C ILE A 52 4.77 6.21 5.82
N TYR A 53 4.46 5.28 6.69
CA TYR A 53 5.12 5.12 7.99
C TYR A 53 5.72 3.72 8.04
N TYR A 54 7.04 3.64 8.04
CA TYR A 54 7.78 2.38 8.01
C TYR A 54 7.59 1.58 9.28
N GLU A 55 7.47 0.26 9.14
CA GLU A 55 7.57 -0.67 10.24
C GLU A 55 8.77 -1.60 10.02
N LYS A 56 9.56 -1.81 11.05
CA LYS A 56 10.70 -2.73 10.98
C LYS A 56 10.19 -4.16 11.07
N ASN A 57 10.57 -5.01 10.10
CA ASN A 57 10.33 -6.45 10.21
C ASN A 57 11.19 -7.02 11.35
N ILE A 58 10.55 -7.34 12.48
CA ILE A 58 11.21 -7.89 13.67
C ILE A 58 11.25 -9.42 13.68
N ILE A 59 10.53 -10.07 12.76
CA ILE A 59 10.44 -11.54 12.70
C ILE A 59 11.67 -12.12 12.04
N GLY A 60 12.27 -11.40 11.07
CA GLY A 60 13.48 -11.83 10.37
C GLY A 60 13.29 -13.07 9.50
N LYS A 61 12.05 -13.38 9.12
CA LYS A 61 11.75 -14.47 8.19
C LYS A 61 11.59 -13.92 6.77
N GLU A 62 11.97 -14.73 5.79
CA GLU A 62 11.97 -14.33 4.38
C GLU A 62 10.57 -14.05 3.82
N ASN A 63 9.54 -14.74 4.32
CA ASN A 63 8.19 -14.74 3.73
C ASN A 63 7.12 -14.41 4.78
N GLU A 64 7.44 -13.62 5.78
CA GLU A 64 6.47 -13.28 6.82
C GLU A 64 6.70 -11.85 7.30
N PHE A 65 5.67 -11.04 7.19
CA PHE A 65 5.60 -9.72 7.77
C PHE A 65 4.38 -9.62 8.67
N ASN A 66 4.59 -9.33 9.95
CA ASN A 66 3.50 -9.14 10.90
C ASN A 66 3.46 -7.70 11.38
N PHE A 67 2.30 -7.07 11.23
CA PHE A 67 2.05 -5.73 11.75
C PHE A 67 2.00 -5.73 13.29
N SER A 68 2.71 -4.80 13.89
CA SER A 68 2.77 -4.64 15.35
C SER A 68 1.80 -3.56 15.83
N ILE A 69 1.03 -3.88 16.86
CA ILE A 69 0.12 -2.92 17.51
C ILE A 69 0.87 -1.66 17.99
N LEU A 70 2.12 -1.82 18.44
CA LEU A 70 2.94 -0.67 18.86
C LEU A 70 3.28 0.26 17.69
N TYR A 71 3.65 -0.29 16.54
CA TYR A 71 3.94 0.52 15.35
C TYR A 71 2.67 1.15 14.78
N GLU A 72 1.54 0.44 14.81
CA GLU A 72 0.24 0.99 14.44
C GLU A 72 -0.11 2.21 15.29
N ALA A 73 -0.01 2.11 16.62
CA ALA A 73 -0.25 3.22 17.53
C ALA A 73 0.68 4.42 17.26
N ARG A 74 1.95 4.17 16.94
CA ARG A 74 2.92 5.21 16.55
C ARG A 74 2.53 5.85 15.22
N ALA A 75 2.15 5.06 14.22
CA ALA A 75 1.70 5.56 12.93
C ALA A 75 0.44 6.43 13.07
N MET A 76 -0.53 6.00 13.90
CA MET A 76 -1.74 6.78 14.20
C MET A 76 -1.41 8.13 14.86
N ASN A 77 -0.52 8.14 15.86
CA ASN A 77 -0.10 9.37 16.53
C ASN A 77 0.65 10.30 15.56
N TYR A 78 1.52 9.75 14.72
CA TYR A 78 2.21 10.52 13.69
C TYR A 78 1.22 11.11 12.67
N ALA A 79 0.30 10.31 12.14
CA ALA A 79 -0.72 10.77 11.21
C ALA A 79 -1.57 11.90 11.81
N LYS A 80 -2.02 11.75 13.06
CA LYS A 80 -2.75 12.78 13.79
C LYS A 80 -1.96 14.08 13.90
N SER A 81 -0.65 14.03 14.15
CA SER A 81 0.22 15.21 14.20
C SER A 81 0.33 15.96 12.88
N LYS A 82 0.04 15.27 11.77
CA LYS A 82 0.04 15.82 10.39
C LYS A 82 -1.36 16.16 9.86
N ASN A 83 -2.39 15.99 10.69
CA ASN A 83 -3.80 16.16 10.30
C ASN A 83 -4.22 15.26 9.12
N ILE A 84 -3.72 14.03 9.10
CA ILE A 84 -4.06 12.96 8.20
C ILE A 84 -4.39 11.69 8.98
N GLU A 85 -4.74 10.60 8.30
CA GLU A 85 -5.16 9.35 8.93
C GLU A 85 -4.30 8.17 8.44
N VAL A 86 -4.29 7.08 9.22
CA VAL A 86 -3.85 5.76 8.74
C VAL A 86 -4.99 5.19 7.91
N ILE A 87 -4.80 5.14 6.60
CA ILE A 87 -5.81 4.70 5.63
C ILE A 87 -5.56 3.30 5.08
N GLY A 88 -4.48 2.66 5.48
CA GLY A 88 -4.16 1.30 5.08
C GLY A 88 -2.77 0.86 5.49
N CYS A 89 -2.34 -0.23 4.89
CA CYS A 89 -1.01 -0.80 5.07
C CYS A 89 -0.40 -1.23 3.73
N TYR A 90 0.90 -1.48 3.74
CA TYR A 90 1.62 -2.10 2.64
C TYR A 90 2.65 -3.08 3.17
N HIS A 91 2.97 -4.09 2.37
CA HIS A 91 4.16 -4.92 2.57
C HIS A 91 4.74 -5.37 1.23
N SER A 92 5.97 -5.87 1.26
CA SER A 92 6.62 -6.46 0.09
C SER A 92 6.58 -7.98 0.14
N HIS A 93 6.57 -8.60 -1.02
CA HIS A 93 6.65 -10.06 -1.17
C HIS A 93 8.04 -10.56 -1.60
N GLY A 94 9.10 -9.77 -1.37
CA GLY A 94 10.47 -10.19 -1.68
C GLY A 94 10.61 -10.91 -3.02
N GLN A 95 10.79 -12.22 -2.97
CA GLN A 95 10.97 -13.08 -4.14
C GLN A 95 9.65 -13.64 -4.75
N TYR A 96 8.49 -13.30 -4.19
CA TYR A 96 7.19 -13.82 -4.61
C TYR A 96 6.35 -12.77 -5.39
N PRO A 97 5.33 -13.21 -6.17
CA PRO A 97 4.40 -12.28 -6.82
C PRO A 97 3.63 -11.42 -5.81
N SER A 98 3.13 -10.26 -6.23
CA SER A 98 2.33 -9.35 -5.41
C SER A 98 0.87 -9.80 -5.17
N SER A 99 0.56 -11.09 -5.35
CA SER A 99 -0.76 -11.65 -5.07
C SER A 99 -0.98 -11.83 -3.58
N PHE A 100 -2.20 -11.53 -3.10
CA PHE A 100 -2.57 -11.75 -1.70
C PHE A 100 -2.60 -13.24 -1.37
N SER A 101 -1.82 -13.65 -0.37
CA SER A 101 -1.84 -15.00 0.19
C SER A 101 -3.02 -15.19 1.15
N GLU A 102 -3.31 -16.41 1.55
CA GLU A 102 -4.31 -16.67 2.62
C GLU A 102 -3.88 -16.07 3.96
N THR A 103 -2.58 -16.02 4.23
CA THR A 103 -2.03 -15.36 5.42
C THR A 103 -2.32 -13.86 5.39
N ASP A 104 -2.09 -13.18 4.25
CA ASP A 104 -2.40 -11.76 4.09
C ASP A 104 -3.87 -11.48 4.31
N LYS A 105 -4.75 -12.29 3.74
CA LYS A 105 -6.21 -12.15 3.93
C LYS A 105 -6.61 -12.31 5.39
N ASN A 106 -6.06 -13.31 6.08
CA ASN A 106 -6.33 -13.53 7.50
C ASN A 106 -5.83 -12.37 8.38
N ILE A 107 -4.70 -11.75 8.04
CA ILE A 107 -4.20 -10.57 8.73
C ILE A 107 -5.14 -9.39 8.51
N LEU A 108 -5.59 -9.17 7.28
CA LEU A 108 -6.55 -8.12 6.93
C LEU A 108 -7.86 -8.26 7.71
N GLU A 109 -8.41 -9.47 7.80
CA GLU A 109 -9.65 -9.74 8.53
C GLU A 109 -9.52 -9.49 10.03
N LYS A 110 -8.36 -9.80 10.62
CA LYS A 110 -8.14 -9.69 12.07
C LYS A 110 -7.78 -8.29 12.54
N HIS A 111 -7.03 -7.54 11.74
CA HIS A 111 -6.41 -6.30 12.18
C HIS A 111 -7.07 -5.05 11.63
N TRP A 112 -7.82 -5.15 10.53
CA TRP A 112 -8.35 -3.98 9.86
C TRP A 112 -9.86 -3.97 9.89
N ALA A 113 -10.42 -3.04 10.66
CA ALA A 113 -11.79 -2.63 10.48
C ALA A 113 -11.98 -2.13 9.02
N SER A 114 -13.18 -2.24 8.51
CA SER A 114 -13.61 -1.84 7.18
C SER A 114 -13.00 -0.53 6.66
N ASP A 115 -12.95 -0.42 5.37
CA ASP A 115 -12.57 0.78 4.63
C ASP A 115 -11.07 1.12 4.67
N LYS A 116 -10.23 0.11 4.64
CA LYS A 116 -8.77 0.27 4.58
C LYS A 116 -8.20 -0.28 3.28
N LEU A 117 -7.06 0.29 2.88
CA LEU A 117 -6.26 -0.21 1.76
C LEU A 117 -5.25 -1.25 2.25
N CYS A 118 -5.01 -2.25 1.41
CA CYS A 118 -3.82 -3.07 1.54
C CYS A 118 -3.08 -3.11 0.21
N MET A 119 -1.78 -2.88 0.24
CA MET A 119 -0.91 -2.93 -0.93
C MET A 119 0.19 -3.96 -0.75
N ILE A 120 0.46 -4.71 -1.81
CA ILE A 120 1.60 -5.63 -1.87
C ILE A 120 2.46 -5.25 -3.08
N PHE A 121 3.74 -4.99 -2.84
CA PHE A 121 4.72 -4.74 -3.88
C PHE A 121 5.68 -5.92 -3.98
N SER A 122 5.91 -6.41 -5.20
CA SER A 122 6.91 -7.44 -5.47
C SER A 122 8.12 -6.82 -6.16
N PRO A 123 9.30 -6.73 -5.51
CA PRO A 123 10.49 -6.21 -6.15
C PRO A 123 10.95 -7.11 -7.29
N LYS A 124 10.86 -8.44 -7.16
CA LYS A 124 11.27 -9.40 -8.19
C LYS A 124 10.51 -9.25 -9.49
N TYR A 125 9.19 -9.05 -9.42
CA TYR A 125 8.32 -8.94 -10.61
C TYR A 125 8.00 -7.49 -10.95
N PHE A 126 8.41 -6.55 -10.11
CA PHE A 126 8.12 -5.12 -10.22
C PHE A 126 6.62 -4.84 -10.40
N THR A 127 5.80 -5.47 -9.60
CA THR A 127 4.33 -5.36 -9.65
C THR A 127 3.76 -4.87 -8.33
N LEU A 128 2.70 -4.05 -8.43
CA LEU A 128 1.92 -3.56 -7.30
C LEU A 128 0.50 -4.11 -7.38
N ASN A 129 0.05 -4.77 -6.33
CA ASN A 129 -1.34 -5.15 -6.16
C ASN A 129 -1.96 -4.36 -5.00
N CYS A 130 -3.23 -4.01 -5.13
CA CYS A 130 -3.95 -3.27 -4.10
C CYS A 130 -5.37 -3.83 -3.96
N GLU A 131 -5.81 -3.99 -2.73
CA GLU A 131 -7.19 -4.34 -2.41
C GLU A 131 -7.74 -3.38 -1.34
N THR A 132 -9.04 -3.11 -1.41
CA THR A 132 -9.80 -2.44 -0.36
C THR A 132 -10.60 -3.48 0.41
N VAL A 133 -10.59 -3.39 1.73
CA VAL A 133 -11.38 -4.26 2.62
C VAL A 133 -12.62 -3.53 3.09
N PHE A 134 -13.79 -4.11 2.88
CA PHE A 134 -15.09 -3.58 3.32
C PHE A 134 -15.59 -4.27 4.59
N LYS A 135 -16.65 -3.70 5.20
CA LYS A 135 -17.24 -4.15 6.48
C LYS A 135 -17.63 -5.63 6.55
N ASP A 136 -17.93 -6.24 5.42
CA ASP A 136 -18.35 -7.64 5.28
C ASP A 136 -17.21 -8.53 4.78
N TYR A 137 -15.97 -8.09 4.94
CA TYR A 137 -14.75 -8.77 4.48
C TYR A 137 -14.68 -9.03 2.98
N GLN A 138 -15.55 -8.38 2.21
CA GLN A 138 -15.41 -8.39 0.76
C GLN A 138 -14.24 -7.49 0.37
N THR A 139 -13.39 -8.00 -0.52
CA THR A 139 -12.31 -7.23 -1.10
C THR A 139 -12.67 -6.73 -2.50
N GLN A 140 -12.19 -5.56 -2.85
CA GLN A 140 -12.32 -5.00 -4.17
C GLN A 140 -10.98 -4.47 -4.64
N LYS A 141 -10.67 -4.67 -5.92
CA LYS A 141 -9.48 -4.07 -6.54
C LYS A 141 -9.78 -2.63 -6.97
N PRO A 142 -9.22 -1.63 -6.30
CA PRO A 142 -9.35 -0.24 -6.73
C PRO A 142 -8.47 0.02 -7.96
N GLN A 143 -8.80 1.06 -8.70
CA GLN A 143 -7.84 1.63 -9.65
C GLN A 143 -6.76 2.39 -8.90
N VAL A 144 -5.49 2.03 -9.09
CA VAL A 144 -4.34 2.74 -8.50
C VAL A 144 -3.72 3.67 -9.52
N LEU A 145 -3.67 4.96 -9.18
CA LEU A 145 -3.10 6.01 -10.00
C LEU A 145 -1.91 6.66 -9.29
N ILE A 146 -0.78 6.76 -9.99
CA ILE A 146 0.38 7.54 -9.56
C ILE A 146 0.20 8.97 -10.04
N LYS A 147 0.29 9.92 -9.13
CA LYS A 147 0.24 11.36 -9.42
C LYS A 147 1.64 11.94 -9.50
N ASP A 148 1.99 12.43 -10.69
CA ASP A 148 3.22 13.16 -10.95
C ASP A 148 2.87 14.54 -11.54
N GLY A 149 2.98 15.59 -10.72
CA GLY A 149 2.49 16.92 -11.06
C GLY A 149 1.01 16.92 -11.42
N ALA A 150 0.67 17.27 -12.64
CA ALA A 150 -0.71 17.28 -13.17
C ALA A 150 -1.12 15.96 -13.83
N LYS A 151 -0.21 14.99 -13.96
CA LYS A 151 -0.46 13.71 -14.64
C LYS A 151 -0.90 12.63 -13.66
N TYR A 152 -1.78 11.75 -14.13
CA TYR A 152 -2.23 10.57 -13.42
C TYR A 152 -2.04 9.36 -14.33
N LEU A 153 -1.22 8.41 -13.93
CA LEU A 153 -0.92 7.19 -14.68
C LEU A 153 -1.09 5.97 -13.79
N THR A 154 -1.50 4.84 -14.36
CA THR A 154 -1.45 3.57 -13.62
C THR A 154 0.00 3.21 -13.30
N PHE A 155 0.21 2.39 -12.25
CA PHE A 155 1.53 1.95 -11.83
C PHE A 155 2.35 1.40 -13.01
N ASP A 156 1.81 0.43 -13.72
CA ASP A 156 2.49 -0.21 -14.86
C ASP A 156 2.84 0.80 -15.95
N ARG A 157 1.90 1.70 -16.26
CA ARG A 157 2.08 2.70 -17.31
C ARG A 157 3.12 3.75 -16.95
N PHE A 158 3.17 4.13 -15.66
CA PHE A 158 4.16 5.09 -15.18
C PHE A 158 5.58 4.52 -15.31
N TYR A 159 5.79 3.30 -14.83
CA TYR A 159 7.13 2.70 -14.79
C TYR A 159 7.57 2.10 -16.11
N SER A 160 6.66 1.61 -16.98
CA SER A 160 7.04 1.15 -18.34
C SER A 160 7.44 2.27 -19.30
N GLN A 161 6.96 3.50 -19.09
CA GLN A 161 7.35 4.65 -19.89
C GLN A 161 8.67 5.28 -19.43
N ASN A 162 9.13 4.97 -18.24
CA ASN A 162 10.36 5.47 -17.66
C ASN A 162 11.47 4.42 -17.77
N GLU A 163 11.88 4.03 -19.01
CA GLU A 163 13.06 3.18 -19.27
C GLU A 163 14.37 3.72 -18.66
N GLN A 164 14.32 4.90 -18.04
CA GLN A 164 15.46 5.51 -17.33
C GLN A 164 15.62 5.00 -15.88
N LEU A 165 14.74 4.13 -15.38
CA LEU A 165 14.86 3.57 -14.02
C LEU A 165 16.09 2.67 -13.85
N GLU A 166 16.63 2.09 -14.91
CA GLU A 166 17.93 1.38 -14.87
C GLU A 166 19.11 2.24 -14.40
N LYS A 167 18.95 3.57 -14.36
CA LYS A 167 20.01 4.48 -13.87
C LYS A 167 19.94 4.75 -12.36
N TYR A 168 18.91 4.28 -11.66
CA TYR A 168 18.70 4.50 -10.24
C TYR A 168 18.65 3.20 -9.42
N LEU A 169 18.78 2.07 -10.07
CA LEU A 169 19.07 0.76 -9.50
C LEU A 169 20.57 0.47 -9.68
#